data_d78aca1a0a11dd94ab1d1d00856363fd
#
_entry.id   d78aca1a0a11dd94ab1d1d00856363fd
#
_cell.length_a   1.000
_cell.length_b   1.000
_cell.length_c   1.000
_cell.angle_alpha   90.00
_cell.angle_beta   90.00
_cell.angle_gamma   90.00
#
_symmetry.space_group_name_H-M   'P 1'
#
loop_
_entity.id
_entity.type
_entity.pdbx_description
1 polymer ?
#
loop_
_entity_poly.entity_id
_entity_poly.type
_entity_poly.pdbx_seq_one_letter_code
_entity_poly.pdbx_strand_id
1 'polypeptide(L)'
;AARAALRCALGAAGPRRALGPRGGWVLAPPPPSSPAAGEPLQSQRQAGAECGLARQVSAEVTKWIRVNRRPRKRRRREKNEVFEKLLPDQLVLLLEHLLEQKTLKPQTLQSLQRTYRLQEQDAEVRHRWCELVVKHRHAQAHRHVERFLLEDQAMGVYLYGELMVSEDARQQQLARRCFELAKVQMDGPSADLVAQMLF
;
A
#
# COMPACT_ATOMS: atom_id res chain seq x y z
N ALA A 1 -16.96 -5.02 7.42
CA ALA A 1 -17.29 -4.23 8.60
C ALA A 1 -16.08 -3.98 9.52
N ALA A 2 -15.09 -4.87 9.57
CA ALA A 2 -13.91 -4.73 10.43
C ALA A 2 -12.90 -3.65 9.97
N ARG A 3 -12.91 -3.25 8.69
CA ARG A 3 -11.99 -2.22 8.15
C ARG A 3 -12.29 -0.77 8.58
N ALA A 4 -13.49 -0.49 9.08
CA ALA A 4 -13.90 0.86 9.49
C ALA A 4 -13.50 1.22 10.93
N ALA A 5 -13.25 0.26 11.79
CA ALA A 5 -13.02 0.48 13.23
C ALA A 5 -11.58 0.92 13.57
N LEU A 6 -10.59 0.65 12.69
CA LEU A 6 -9.18 0.93 12.99
C LEU A 6 -8.73 2.36 12.66
N ARG A 7 -9.56 3.18 12.03
CA ARG A 7 -9.22 4.58 11.68
C ARG A 7 -9.53 5.62 12.76
N CYS A 8 -10.22 5.28 13.84
CA CYS A 8 -10.69 6.23 14.85
C CYS A 8 -9.80 6.39 16.09
N ALA A 9 -8.68 5.71 16.23
CA ALA A 9 -7.89 5.70 17.46
C ALA A 9 -6.68 6.65 17.49
N LEU A 10 -6.41 7.43 16.45
CA LEU A 10 -5.28 8.37 16.43
C LEU A 10 -5.76 9.76 16.02
N GLY A 11 -6.02 10.61 17.03
CA GLY A 11 -6.11 12.03 16.83
C GLY A 11 -7.20 12.74 17.61
N ALA A 12 -6.92 13.21 18.80
CA ALA A 12 -7.44 14.46 19.35
C ALA A 12 -6.68 14.87 20.61
N ALA A 13 -5.64 15.65 20.45
CA ALA A 13 -5.14 16.52 21.49
C ALA A 13 -5.50 17.96 21.09
N GLY A 14 -6.62 18.48 21.61
CA GLY A 14 -7.03 19.86 21.45
C GLY A 14 -6.28 20.81 22.40
N PRO A 15 -6.05 22.07 22.04
CA PRO A 15 -5.32 23.03 22.87
C PRO A 15 -6.16 23.54 24.04
N ARG A 16 -5.54 23.57 25.20
CA ARG A 16 -6.09 24.12 26.46
C ARG A 16 -6.22 25.64 26.33
N ARG A 17 -7.43 26.18 26.65
CA ARG A 17 -7.68 27.60 26.83
C ARG A 17 -7.09 28.08 28.17
N ALA A 18 -6.25 29.10 28.11
CA ALA A 18 -5.90 29.91 29.25
C ALA A 18 -6.75 31.20 29.26
N LEU A 19 -7.44 31.46 30.35
CA LEU A 19 -8.16 32.70 30.64
C LEU A 19 -7.18 33.70 31.27
N GLY A 20 -7.16 34.93 30.77
CA GLY A 20 -6.49 36.07 31.38
C GLY A 20 -7.23 37.40 31.05
N PRO A 21 -7.13 38.46 31.88
CA PRO A 21 -8.19 39.45 32.04
C PRO A 21 -8.03 40.73 31.22
N ARG A 22 -9.19 41.26 30.86
CA ARG A 22 -9.53 42.67 30.53
C ARG A 22 -8.41 43.62 30.03
N GLY A 23 -8.52 44.04 28.78
CA GLY A 23 -7.83 45.19 28.22
C GLY A 23 -8.38 45.49 26.83
N GLY A 24 -9.10 46.62 26.69
CA GLY A 24 -9.68 47.00 25.40
C GLY A 24 -8.60 47.38 24.40
N TRP A 25 -8.75 46.83 23.18
CA TRP A 25 -7.88 47.19 22.07
C TRP A 25 -8.66 47.87 20.97
N VAL A 26 -8.19 49.10 20.65
CA VAL A 26 -8.65 49.90 19.51
C VAL A 26 -8.14 49.21 18.24
N LEU A 27 -9.05 48.93 17.32
CA LEU A 27 -8.70 48.37 16.00
C LEU A 27 -7.97 49.44 15.18
N ALA A 28 -6.72 49.16 14.86
CA ALA A 28 -6.02 49.86 13.79
C ALA A 28 -6.43 49.28 12.43
N PRO A 29 -6.61 50.12 11.39
CA PRO A 29 -6.97 49.61 10.05
C PRO A 29 -5.82 48.81 9.45
N PRO A 30 -6.13 47.76 8.67
CA PRO A 30 -5.12 46.97 8.03
C PRO A 30 -4.38 47.78 6.93
N PRO A 31 -3.07 47.53 6.73
CA PRO A 31 -2.33 48.17 5.64
C PRO A 31 -2.84 47.67 4.29
N PRO A 32 -2.70 48.48 3.21
CA PRO A 32 -3.19 48.12 1.90
C PRO A 32 -2.41 46.90 1.38
N SER A 33 -3.15 45.92 0.92
CA SER A 33 -2.63 44.69 0.27
C SER A 33 -1.87 45.07 -1.01
N SER A 34 -0.56 44.91 -0.98
CA SER A 34 0.26 44.88 -2.19
C SER A 34 -0.15 43.70 -3.09
N PRO A 35 -0.21 43.88 -4.42
CA PRO A 35 -0.51 42.78 -5.29
C PRO A 35 0.63 41.75 -5.22
N ALA A 36 0.28 40.55 -4.80
CA ALA A 36 1.18 39.43 -4.74
C ALA A 36 1.67 39.09 -6.17
N ALA A 37 2.95 39.40 -6.38
CA ALA A 37 3.67 38.95 -7.57
C ALA A 37 3.69 37.43 -7.66
N GLY A 38 3.21 36.92 -8.80
CA GLY A 38 3.66 35.67 -9.40
C GLY A 38 3.74 34.44 -8.53
N GLU A 39 2.68 33.64 -8.47
CA GLU A 39 2.84 32.23 -8.16
C GLU A 39 3.78 31.58 -9.16
N PRO A 40 4.78 30.79 -8.70
CA PRO A 40 5.79 30.27 -9.58
C PRO A 40 5.20 29.23 -10.53
N LEU A 41 5.42 29.42 -11.82
CA LEU A 41 5.15 28.47 -12.92
C LEU A 41 5.63 27.01 -12.65
N GLN A 42 6.42 26.81 -11.61
CA GLN A 42 6.93 25.51 -11.17
C GLN A 42 5.81 24.61 -10.58
N SER A 43 4.85 25.19 -9.84
CA SER A 43 3.74 24.41 -9.24
C SER A 43 2.82 23.79 -10.31
N GLN A 44 2.55 24.53 -11.39
CA GLN A 44 1.72 24.01 -12.49
C GLN A 44 2.42 22.92 -13.33
N ARG A 45 3.75 22.98 -13.45
CA ARG A 45 4.53 21.93 -14.14
C ARG A 45 4.58 20.64 -13.32
N GLN A 46 4.69 20.73 -12.00
CA GLN A 46 4.68 19.55 -11.11
C GLN A 46 3.31 18.88 -11.14
N ALA A 47 2.22 19.61 -11.00
CA ALA A 47 0.87 19.06 -11.09
C ALA A 47 0.58 18.38 -12.44
N GLY A 48 1.10 18.92 -13.53
CA GLY A 48 0.98 18.30 -14.87
C GLY A 48 1.78 17.01 -15.01
N ALA A 49 2.97 16.93 -14.42
CA ALA A 49 3.81 15.75 -14.41
C ALA A 49 3.20 14.64 -13.54
N GLU A 50 2.71 14.98 -12.35
CA GLU A 50 1.97 14.06 -11.46
C GLU A 50 0.72 13.49 -12.15
N CYS A 51 -0.04 14.32 -12.85
CA CYS A 51 -1.17 13.87 -13.65
C CYS A 51 -0.76 12.89 -14.76
N GLY A 52 0.41 13.09 -15.37
CA GLY A 52 0.97 12.20 -16.39
C GLY A 52 1.33 10.82 -15.82
N LEU A 53 2.01 10.78 -14.68
CA LEU A 53 2.40 9.54 -13.99
C LEU A 53 1.17 8.74 -13.53
N ALA A 54 0.18 9.40 -12.97
CA ALA A 54 -1.07 8.75 -12.56
C ALA A 54 -1.85 8.19 -13.75
N ARG A 55 -1.87 8.89 -14.90
CA ARG A 55 -2.49 8.37 -16.13
C ARG A 55 -1.79 7.12 -16.66
N GLN A 56 -0.47 7.09 -16.58
CA GLN A 56 0.32 5.91 -16.97
C GLN A 56 -0.04 4.71 -16.10
N VAL A 57 -0.13 4.88 -14.78
CA VAL A 57 -0.57 3.82 -13.86
C VAL A 57 -1.99 3.35 -14.19
N SER A 58 -2.93 4.25 -14.41
CA SER A 58 -4.31 3.91 -14.76
C SER A 58 -4.41 3.11 -16.05
N ALA A 59 -3.59 3.44 -17.04
CA ALA A 59 -3.51 2.69 -18.29
C ALA A 59 -2.97 1.27 -18.06
N GLU A 60 -1.92 1.12 -17.23
CA GLU A 60 -1.36 -0.18 -16.87
C GLU A 60 -2.35 -1.03 -16.06
N VAL A 61 -3.03 -0.44 -15.06
CA VAL A 61 -4.12 -1.10 -14.31
C VAL A 61 -5.17 -1.67 -15.27
N THR A 62 -5.60 -0.87 -16.24
CA THR A 62 -6.59 -1.30 -17.24
C THR A 62 -6.08 -2.47 -18.08
N LYS A 63 -4.81 -2.48 -18.48
CA LYS A 63 -4.18 -3.60 -19.19
C LYS A 63 -4.20 -4.86 -18.33
N TRP A 64 -3.80 -4.80 -17.06
CA TRP A 64 -3.79 -5.94 -16.14
C TRP A 64 -5.19 -6.49 -15.86
N ILE A 65 -6.19 -5.64 -15.67
CA ILE A 65 -7.59 -6.07 -15.52
C ILE A 65 -8.06 -6.78 -16.79
N ARG A 66 -7.71 -6.29 -17.97
CA ARG A 66 -8.03 -6.93 -19.25
C ARG A 66 -7.37 -8.31 -19.35
N VAL A 67 -6.09 -8.43 -19.00
CA VAL A 67 -5.37 -9.72 -18.96
C VAL A 67 -6.04 -10.69 -18.00
N ASN A 68 -6.45 -10.22 -16.83
CA ASN A 68 -7.14 -11.03 -15.82
C ASN A 68 -8.48 -11.58 -16.32
N ARG A 69 -9.24 -10.80 -17.09
CA ARG A 69 -10.57 -11.19 -17.62
C ARG A 69 -10.49 -12.17 -18.79
N ARG A 70 -9.36 -12.26 -19.49
CA ARG A 70 -9.21 -13.09 -20.69
C ARG A 70 -9.44 -14.58 -20.42
N PRO A 71 -10.21 -15.32 -21.25
CA PRO A 71 -10.36 -16.75 -21.15
C PRO A 71 -9.08 -17.46 -21.59
N ARG A 72 -8.78 -18.62 -20.99
CA ARG A 72 -7.55 -19.41 -21.18
C ARG A 72 -7.23 -19.75 -22.66
N LYS A 73 -8.27 -19.99 -23.48
CA LYS A 73 -8.12 -20.38 -24.91
C LYS A 73 -7.61 -19.24 -25.81
N ARG A 74 -7.92 -17.96 -25.49
CA ARG A 74 -7.50 -16.80 -26.31
C ARG A 74 -6.06 -16.34 -26.02
N ARG A 75 -5.50 -16.71 -24.87
CA ARG A 75 -4.18 -16.30 -24.42
C ARG A 75 -3.03 -16.81 -25.31
N ARG A 76 -3.26 -17.89 -26.07
CA ARG A 76 -2.25 -18.55 -26.91
C ARG A 76 -2.04 -17.90 -28.28
N ARG A 77 -2.94 -17.00 -28.72
CA ARG A 77 -2.96 -16.43 -30.09
C ARG A 77 -2.72 -14.92 -30.17
N GLU A 78 -2.73 -14.20 -29.04
CA GLU A 78 -2.59 -12.74 -29.06
C GLU A 78 -1.16 -12.32 -28.68
N LYS A 79 -0.68 -11.31 -29.41
CA LYS A 79 0.60 -10.60 -29.17
C LYS A 79 0.77 -10.32 -27.68
N ASN A 80 1.97 -10.58 -27.15
CA ASN A 80 2.37 -10.19 -25.80
C ASN A 80 2.03 -8.70 -25.60
N GLU A 81 1.16 -8.40 -24.65
CA GLU A 81 0.96 -7.01 -24.25
C GLU A 81 2.29 -6.49 -23.73
N VAL A 82 2.71 -5.35 -24.27
CA VAL A 82 3.90 -4.66 -23.82
C VAL A 82 3.51 -3.85 -22.58
N PHE A 83 4.11 -4.19 -21.46
CA PHE A 83 3.95 -3.46 -20.21
C PHE A 83 5.07 -2.43 -20.08
N GLU A 84 4.72 -1.25 -19.61
CA GLU A 84 5.69 -0.18 -19.42
C GLU A 84 6.49 -0.41 -18.13
N LYS A 85 7.75 0.05 -18.14
CA LYS A 85 8.56 0.09 -16.93
C LYS A 85 8.03 1.22 -16.04
N LEU A 86 7.61 0.87 -14.84
CA LEU A 86 7.09 1.79 -13.85
C LEU A 86 8.16 2.11 -12.78
N LEU A 87 8.09 3.32 -12.23
CA LEU A 87 8.86 3.70 -11.05
C LEU A 87 8.32 3.00 -9.79
N PRO A 88 9.08 2.90 -8.70
CA PRO A 88 8.62 2.26 -7.47
C PRO A 88 7.27 2.81 -6.96
N ASP A 89 7.11 4.13 -6.84
CA ASP A 89 5.85 4.76 -6.40
C ASP A 89 4.68 4.43 -7.33
N GLN A 90 4.94 4.35 -8.64
CA GLN A 90 3.93 3.93 -9.61
C GLN A 90 3.57 2.45 -9.45
N LEU A 91 4.54 1.59 -9.07
CA LEU A 91 4.28 0.19 -8.78
C LEU A 91 3.42 0.03 -7.52
N VAL A 92 3.69 0.80 -6.47
CA VAL A 92 2.85 0.83 -5.26
C VAL A 92 1.41 1.16 -5.66
N LEU A 93 1.21 2.25 -6.38
CA LEU A 93 -0.13 2.68 -6.82
C LEU A 93 -0.82 1.66 -7.73
N LEU A 94 -0.07 1.03 -8.66
CA LEU A 94 -0.59 -0.07 -9.49
C LEU A 94 -1.09 -1.23 -8.62
N LEU A 95 -0.29 -1.66 -7.64
CA LEU A 95 -0.62 -2.78 -6.76
C LEU A 95 -1.81 -2.46 -5.87
N GLU A 96 -1.92 -1.23 -5.37
CA GLU A 96 -3.09 -0.75 -4.61
C GLU A 96 -4.39 -0.83 -5.42
N HIS A 97 -4.37 -0.36 -6.66
CA HIS A 97 -5.52 -0.50 -7.55
C HIS A 97 -5.87 -1.97 -7.87
N LEU A 98 -4.87 -2.83 -7.94
CA LEU A 98 -5.10 -4.26 -8.13
C LEU A 98 -5.60 -4.93 -6.85
N LEU A 99 -5.25 -4.42 -5.66
CA LEU A 99 -5.81 -4.84 -4.38
C LEU A 99 -7.32 -4.56 -4.28
N GLU A 100 -7.85 -3.56 -4.95
CA GLU A 100 -9.30 -3.29 -4.99
C GLU A 100 -10.08 -4.36 -5.78
N GLN A 101 -9.40 -5.12 -6.64
CA GLN A 101 -10.06 -6.15 -7.44
C GLN A 101 -10.53 -7.31 -6.55
N LYS A 102 -11.74 -7.80 -6.80
CA LYS A 102 -12.31 -8.92 -6.04
C LYS A 102 -11.51 -10.22 -6.23
N THR A 103 -11.09 -10.48 -7.46
CA THR A 103 -10.37 -11.71 -7.81
C THR A 103 -9.31 -11.46 -8.87
N LEU A 104 -8.09 -11.94 -8.60
CA LEU A 104 -7.02 -12.04 -9.60
C LEU A 104 -6.65 -13.50 -9.80
N LYS A 105 -6.52 -13.90 -11.06
CA LYS A 105 -6.14 -15.28 -11.39
C LYS A 105 -4.67 -15.53 -11.01
N PRO A 106 -4.31 -16.73 -10.52
CA PRO A 106 -2.93 -17.06 -10.19
C PRO A 106 -1.93 -16.81 -11.34
N GLN A 107 -2.38 -17.04 -12.57
CA GLN A 107 -1.57 -16.77 -13.77
C GLN A 107 -1.33 -15.27 -14.00
N THR A 108 -2.29 -14.40 -13.64
CA THR A 108 -2.14 -12.96 -13.71
C THR A 108 -1.15 -12.48 -12.68
N LEU A 109 -1.23 -12.96 -11.43
CA LEU A 109 -0.29 -12.68 -10.36
C LEU A 109 1.13 -13.13 -10.72
N GLN A 110 1.29 -14.33 -11.28
CA GLN A 110 2.58 -14.83 -11.73
C GLN A 110 3.17 -13.98 -12.87
N SER A 111 2.33 -13.53 -13.82
CA SER A 111 2.77 -12.64 -14.89
C SER A 111 3.18 -11.27 -14.35
N LEU A 112 2.40 -10.70 -13.42
CA LEU A 112 2.68 -9.43 -12.75
C LEU A 112 4.02 -9.47 -12.01
N GLN A 113 4.23 -10.52 -11.21
CA GLN A 113 5.48 -10.75 -10.49
C GLN A 113 6.70 -10.79 -11.42
N ARG A 114 6.59 -11.51 -12.55
CA ARG A 114 7.68 -11.63 -13.52
C ARG A 114 7.96 -10.34 -14.29
N THR A 115 6.90 -9.63 -14.68
CA THR A 115 7.01 -8.38 -15.45
C THR A 115 7.76 -7.30 -14.67
N TYR A 116 7.42 -7.14 -13.39
CA TYR A 116 7.99 -6.07 -12.57
C TYR A 116 9.02 -6.56 -11.55
N ARG A 117 9.33 -7.87 -11.51
CA ARG A 117 10.26 -8.47 -10.53
C ARG A 117 9.96 -8.04 -9.10
N LEU A 118 8.69 -8.14 -8.71
CA LEU A 118 8.18 -7.54 -7.47
C LEU A 118 8.90 -8.00 -6.19
N GLN A 119 9.50 -9.18 -6.20
CA GLN A 119 10.29 -9.69 -5.08
C GLN A 119 11.66 -9.03 -4.92
N GLU A 120 12.11 -8.25 -5.92
CA GLU A 120 13.41 -7.59 -5.96
C GLU A 120 13.29 -6.06 -5.79
N GLN A 121 12.06 -5.56 -5.64
CA GLN A 121 11.76 -4.14 -5.47
C GLN A 121 12.03 -3.70 -4.01
N ASP A 122 11.85 -2.40 -3.75
CA ASP A 122 11.94 -1.85 -2.40
C ASP A 122 10.90 -2.45 -1.44
N ALA A 123 11.05 -2.15 -0.15
CA ALA A 123 10.22 -2.73 0.90
C ALA A 123 8.73 -2.39 0.72
N GLU A 124 8.38 -1.20 0.26
CA GLU A 124 6.99 -0.78 0.10
C GLU A 124 6.29 -1.51 -1.05
N VAL A 125 6.95 -1.64 -2.21
CA VAL A 125 6.44 -2.45 -3.33
C VAL A 125 6.31 -3.92 -2.92
N ARG A 126 7.32 -4.47 -2.19
CA ARG A 126 7.26 -5.84 -1.68
C ARG A 126 6.12 -6.04 -0.69
N HIS A 127 5.84 -5.06 0.17
CA HIS A 127 4.71 -5.09 1.09
C HIS A 127 3.38 -5.21 0.33
N ARG A 128 3.11 -4.31 -0.62
CA ARG A 128 1.89 -4.35 -1.45
C ARG A 128 1.76 -5.64 -2.26
N TRP A 129 2.88 -6.18 -2.73
CA TRP A 129 2.91 -7.48 -3.38
C TRP A 129 2.49 -8.61 -2.42
N CYS A 130 3.00 -8.61 -1.19
CA CYS A 130 2.64 -9.60 -0.17
C CYS A 130 1.15 -9.52 0.20
N GLU A 131 0.57 -8.32 0.33
CA GLU A 131 -0.88 -8.14 0.53
C GLU A 131 -1.69 -8.77 -0.61
N LEU A 132 -1.27 -8.58 -1.88
CA LEU A 132 -1.91 -9.23 -3.04
C LEU A 132 -1.83 -10.76 -2.97
N VAL A 133 -0.67 -11.30 -2.60
CA VAL A 133 -0.45 -12.75 -2.44
C VAL A 133 -1.37 -13.32 -1.39
N VAL A 134 -1.49 -12.67 -0.24
CA VAL A 134 -2.35 -13.10 0.88
C VAL A 134 -3.81 -12.99 0.48
N LYS A 135 -4.27 -11.85 -0.04
CA LYS A 135 -5.66 -11.62 -0.43
C LYS A 135 -6.16 -12.64 -1.45
N HIS A 136 -5.35 -12.98 -2.44
CA HIS A 136 -5.72 -13.88 -3.54
C HIS A 136 -5.28 -15.33 -3.32
N ARG A 137 -4.80 -15.68 -2.11
CA ARG A 137 -4.38 -17.04 -1.71
C ARG A 137 -3.39 -17.66 -2.72
N HIS A 138 -2.41 -16.85 -3.16
CA HIS A 138 -1.43 -17.27 -4.17
C HIS A 138 -0.27 -18.05 -3.54
N ALA A 139 -0.50 -19.33 -3.23
CA ALA A 139 0.42 -20.18 -2.48
C ALA A 139 1.83 -20.28 -3.12
N GLN A 140 1.95 -20.15 -4.45
CA GLN A 140 3.26 -20.22 -5.14
C GLN A 140 4.21 -19.08 -4.74
N ALA A 141 3.69 -17.98 -4.23
CA ALA A 141 4.46 -16.81 -3.79
C ALA A 141 4.56 -16.68 -2.25
N HIS A 142 4.11 -17.68 -1.47
CA HIS A 142 4.22 -17.65 0.00
C HIS A 142 5.66 -17.47 0.48
N ARG A 143 6.64 -17.97 -0.26
CA ARG A 143 8.07 -17.74 0.04
C ARG A 143 8.47 -16.25 0.01
N HIS A 144 7.77 -15.42 -0.78
CA HIS A 144 8.03 -13.98 -0.81
C HIS A 144 7.45 -13.31 0.43
N VAL A 145 6.30 -13.78 0.90
CA VAL A 145 5.68 -13.33 2.17
C VAL A 145 6.58 -13.70 3.34
N GLU A 146 7.05 -14.95 3.40
CA GLU A 146 7.98 -15.42 4.43
C GLU A 146 9.25 -14.57 4.47
N ARG A 147 9.88 -14.37 3.32
CA ARG A 147 11.08 -13.54 3.20
C ARG A 147 10.83 -12.11 3.68
N PHE A 148 9.72 -11.50 3.27
CA PHE A 148 9.36 -10.13 3.66
C PHE A 148 9.15 -10.01 5.19
N LEU A 149 8.43 -10.96 5.81
CA LEU A 149 8.18 -10.96 7.24
C LEU A 149 9.47 -11.13 8.08
N LEU A 150 10.50 -11.77 7.52
CA LEU A 150 11.80 -11.93 8.18
C LEU A 150 12.73 -10.74 7.97
N GLU A 151 12.69 -10.11 6.78
CA GLU A 151 13.60 -9.00 6.42
C GLU A 151 13.05 -7.63 6.85
N ASP A 152 11.72 -7.39 6.72
CA ASP A 152 11.08 -6.08 6.92
C ASP A 152 10.04 -6.15 8.06
N GLN A 153 10.47 -6.59 9.22
CA GLN A 153 9.63 -6.93 10.37
C GLN A 153 8.66 -5.81 10.79
N ALA A 154 9.14 -4.57 10.85
CA ALA A 154 8.30 -3.42 11.26
C ALA A 154 7.13 -3.17 10.31
N MET A 155 7.33 -3.33 9.00
CA MET A 155 6.26 -3.22 8.00
C MET A 155 5.38 -4.47 7.95
N GLY A 156 5.91 -5.61 8.38
CA GLY A 156 5.25 -6.91 8.34
C GLY A 156 4.16 -7.11 9.41
N VAL A 157 4.12 -6.31 10.46
CA VAL A 157 3.20 -6.49 11.61
C VAL A 157 1.74 -6.66 11.17
N TYR A 158 1.25 -5.78 10.32
CA TYR A 158 -0.15 -5.83 9.83
C TYR A 158 -0.42 -7.04 8.93
N LEU A 159 0.61 -7.53 8.24
CA LEU A 159 0.49 -8.68 7.35
C LEU A 159 0.23 -9.99 8.13
N TYR A 160 0.71 -10.09 9.38
CA TYR A 160 0.34 -11.20 10.26
C TYR A 160 -1.16 -11.24 10.53
N GLY A 161 -1.79 -10.09 10.77
CA GLY A 161 -3.24 -9.98 10.93
C GLY A 161 -4.00 -10.43 9.68
N GLU A 162 -3.58 -10.00 8.50
CA GLU A 162 -4.20 -10.40 7.22
C GLU A 162 -4.07 -11.92 6.99
N LEU A 163 -2.94 -12.53 7.32
CA LEU A 163 -2.73 -13.97 7.24
C LEU A 163 -3.64 -14.76 8.20
N MET A 164 -3.90 -14.22 9.40
CA MET A 164 -4.75 -14.88 10.41
C MET A 164 -6.23 -14.73 10.14
N VAL A 165 -6.67 -13.61 9.56
CA VAL A 165 -8.07 -13.40 9.12
C VAL A 165 -8.42 -14.29 7.92
N SER A 166 -7.42 -14.80 7.21
CA SER A 166 -7.64 -15.73 6.12
C SER A 166 -8.19 -17.07 6.62
N GLU A 167 -9.19 -17.61 5.93
CA GLU A 167 -9.71 -18.97 6.18
C GLU A 167 -8.76 -20.09 5.73
N ASP A 168 -7.67 -19.74 5.04
CA ASP A 168 -6.67 -20.72 4.55
C ASP A 168 -5.71 -21.10 5.68
N ALA A 169 -5.82 -22.33 6.16
CA ALA A 169 -4.96 -22.88 7.21
C ALA A 169 -3.45 -22.80 6.86
N ARG A 170 -3.08 -22.84 5.56
CA ARG A 170 -1.69 -22.70 5.12
C ARG A 170 -1.15 -21.31 5.39
N GLN A 171 -1.98 -20.27 5.22
CA GLN A 171 -1.61 -18.89 5.52
C GLN A 171 -1.46 -18.67 7.03
N GLN A 172 -2.37 -19.23 7.83
CA GLN A 172 -2.26 -19.17 9.29
C GLN A 172 -1.01 -19.90 9.80
N GLN A 173 -0.70 -21.07 9.25
CA GLN A 173 0.54 -21.79 9.59
C GLN A 173 1.78 -21.01 9.17
N LEU A 174 1.76 -20.36 8.00
CA LEU A 174 2.85 -19.49 7.55
C LEU A 174 3.08 -18.36 8.55
N ALA A 175 2.02 -17.67 9.01
CA ALA A 175 2.12 -16.60 9.98
C ALA A 175 2.79 -17.07 11.28
N ARG A 176 2.30 -18.17 11.87
CA ARG A 176 2.87 -18.73 13.12
C ARG A 176 4.34 -19.12 12.93
N ARG A 177 4.68 -19.79 11.84
CA ARG A 177 6.06 -20.19 11.56
C ARG A 177 6.99 -18.98 11.39
N CYS A 178 6.57 -17.96 10.65
CA CYS A 178 7.36 -16.76 10.46
C CYS A 178 7.56 -16.02 11.78
N PHE A 179 6.53 -15.93 12.62
CA PHE A 179 6.64 -15.30 13.92
C PHE A 179 7.64 -16.03 14.83
N GLU A 180 7.58 -17.36 14.91
CA GLU A 180 8.56 -18.13 15.69
C GLU A 180 10.00 -17.89 15.27
N LEU A 181 10.24 -17.63 13.98
CA LEU A 181 11.58 -17.33 13.47
C LEU A 181 11.98 -15.87 13.70
N ALA A 182 11.03 -14.92 13.63
CA ALA A 182 11.29 -13.49 13.70
C ALA A 182 11.25 -12.92 15.13
N LYS A 183 10.49 -13.52 16.06
CA LYS A 183 10.17 -12.96 17.39
C LYS A 183 11.38 -12.52 18.21
N VAL A 184 12.53 -13.18 18.05
CA VAL A 184 13.76 -12.87 18.79
C VAL A 184 14.41 -11.57 18.28
N GLN A 185 14.16 -11.22 17.00
CA GLN A 185 14.74 -10.05 16.34
C GLN A 185 13.76 -8.86 16.31
N MET A 186 12.48 -9.10 16.60
CA MET A 186 11.46 -8.06 16.66
C MET A 186 11.61 -7.21 17.93
N ASP A 187 11.22 -5.95 17.83
CA ASP A 187 11.05 -5.12 19.02
C ASP A 187 9.90 -5.65 19.89
N GLY A 188 10.03 -5.48 21.23
CA GLY A 188 9.06 -6.04 22.18
C GLY A 188 7.60 -5.67 21.88
N PRO A 189 7.24 -4.39 21.72
CA PRO A 189 5.87 -3.99 21.41
C PRO A 189 5.29 -4.63 20.13
N SER A 190 6.10 -4.73 19.07
CA SER A 190 5.68 -5.38 17.82
C SER A 190 5.50 -6.89 18.01
N ALA A 191 6.40 -7.54 18.74
CA ALA A 191 6.29 -8.97 19.03
C ALA A 191 5.04 -9.28 19.88
N ASP A 192 4.75 -8.47 20.90
CA ASP A 192 3.55 -8.62 21.74
C ASP A 192 2.27 -8.43 20.90
N LEU A 193 2.24 -7.44 20.04
CA LEU A 193 1.10 -7.19 19.15
C LEU A 193 0.85 -8.36 18.19
N VAL A 194 1.91 -8.86 17.55
CA VAL A 194 1.80 -10.03 16.66
C VAL A 194 1.37 -11.27 17.44
N ALA A 195 1.92 -11.52 18.64
CA ALA A 195 1.50 -12.63 19.49
C ALA A 195 0.00 -12.59 19.79
N GLN A 196 -0.55 -11.42 20.13
CA GLN A 196 -1.99 -11.24 20.36
C GLN A 196 -2.84 -11.51 19.10
N MET A 197 -2.33 -11.33 17.90
CA MET A 197 -3.03 -11.66 16.65
C MET A 197 -3.02 -13.16 16.35
N LEU A 198 -1.97 -13.87 16.81
CA LEU A 198 -1.73 -15.27 16.45
C LEU A 198 -2.34 -16.28 17.41
N PHE A 199 -2.52 -15.88 18.68
CA PHE A 199 -2.93 -16.74 19.81
C PHE A 199 -4.05 -16.13 20.61
#